data_b4cb7736180ffeb5d69d7aadfc6f0a73
#
_entry.id   b4cb7736180ffeb5d69d7aadfc6f0a73
#
_cell.length_a   1.000
_cell.length_b   1.000
_cell.length_c   1.000
_cell.angle_alpha   90.00
_cell.angle_beta   90.00
_cell.angle_gamma   90.00
#
_symmetry.space_group_name_H-M   'P 1'
#
loop_
_entity.id
_entity.type
_entity.pdbx_description
1 polymer ?
#
loop_
_entity_poly.entity_id
_entity_poly.type
_entity_poly.pdbx_seq_one_letter_code
_entity_poly.pdbx_strand_id
1 'polypeptide(L)'
;DAISKVPAKFKNDAGLNYDRLKWRRKRGRVDSSVEILLKIKNTKDYLIRPDMWWKEREIISRSLIYKKKYELAYKISSNHAMTEGPEFAAAEWMSGWIALSFLNDPLLAKDHFENFYNNVGYPISVARGAYWLGRTYKKLDYNELSDKWFKEASNYLTTYYGQLAFRELNPNGNFELTKDMKVKKEYRDYFFKKEIVKLIYLLDELDEDKYTKHMLRHLANDNVDNGSEILAAELATNIERFDFAIQISKIASYEKRFHNKFNYPIMSTPKYINGRKIPESAFILSIIRQESEFDLSAHSHAGAKGLMQLMPYTAK
;
A
#
# COMPACT_ATOMS: atom_id res chain seq x y z
N ASP A 1 -41.94 5.30 10.68
CA ASP A 1 -40.71 5.15 9.88
C ASP A 1 -40.50 6.43 9.07
N ALA A 2 -39.33 7.10 9.21
CA ALA A 2 -39.04 8.37 8.51
C ALA A 2 -39.07 8.17 6.97
N ILE A 3 -38.69 6.97 6.47
CA ILE A 3 -38.65 6.65 5.05
C ILE A 3 -40.04 6.49 4.44
N SER A 4 -41.04 6.04 5.22
CA SER A 4 -42.42 5.97 4.72
C SER A 4 -43.02 7.32 4.36
N LYS A 5 -42.55 8.39 5.02
CA LYS A 5 -42.95 9.76 4.79
C LYS A 5 -42.28 10.44 3.58
N VAL A 6 -41.25 9.81 2.99
CA VAL A 6 -40.56 10.33 1.79
C VAL A 6 -41.45 10.15 0.58
N PRO A 7 -41.73 11.21 -0.20
CA PRO A 7 -42.49 11.10 -1.45
C PRO A 7 -41.87 10.06 -2.42
N ALA A 8 -42.70 9.34 -3.15
CA ALA A 8 -42.28 8.24 -4.01
C ALA A 8 -41.18 8.65 -5.02
N LYS A 9 -41.26 9.87 -5.56
CA LYS A 9 -40.29 10.41 -6.52
C LYS A 9 -38.86 10.53 -5.96
N PHE A 10 -38.68 10.64 -4.65
CA PHE A 10 -37.37 10.76 -3.99
C PHE A 10 -36.88 9.44 -3.38
N LYS A 11 -37.68 8.36 -3.39
CA LYS A 11 -37.27 7.07 -2.80
C LYS A 11 -36.09 6.41 -3.54
N ASN A 12 -35.87 6.79 -4.81
CA ASN A 12 -34.76 6.30 -5.63
C ASN A 12 -33.58 7.30 -5.68
N ASP A 13 -33.59 8.36 -4.86
CA ASP A 13 -32.46 9.29 -4.77
C ASP A 13 -31.19 8.57 -4.28
N ALA A 14 -30.06 8.83 -4.90
CA ALA A 14 -28.80 8.17 -4.61
C ALA A 14 -28.28 8.50 -3.20
N GLY A 15 -28.34 9.77 -2.80
CA GLY A 15 -27.92 10.23 -1.47
C GLY A 15 -28.75 9.60 -0.36
N LEU A 16 -30.08 9.60 -0.53
CA LEU A 16 -30.98 8.95 0.42
C LEU A 16 -30.66 7.45 0.55
N ASN A 17 -30.44 6.74 -0.57
CA ASN A 17 -30.12 5.30 -0.53
C ASN A 17 -28.74 5.05 0.06
N TYR A 18 -27.75 5.93 -0.19
CA TYR A 18 -26.43 5.85 0.42
C TYR A 18 -26.50 5.99 1.96
N ASP A 19 -27.21 7.00 2.46
CA ASP A 19 -27.36 7.23 3.91
C ASP A 19 -28.11 6.07 4.60
N ARG A 20 -29.14 5.54 3.95
CA ARG A 20 -29.87 4.33 4.42
C ARG A 20 -28.96 3.12 4.48
N LEU A 21 -28.16 2.90 3.44
CA LEU A 21 -27.16 1.82 3.36
C LEU A 21 -26.18 1.91 4.54
N LYS A 22 -25.55 3.07 4.69
CA LYS A 22 -24.56 3.35 5.75
C LYS A 22 -25.19 3.20 7.15
N TRP A 23 -26.38 3.69 7.34
CA TRP A 23 -27.13 3.56 8.61
C TRP A 23 -27.42 2.09 8.96
N ARG A 24 -27.89 1.29 7.98
CA ARG A 24 -28.17 -0.14 8.16
C ARG A 24 -26.91 -0.93 8.48
N ARG A 25 -25.84 -0.70 7.70
CA ARG A 25 -24.55 -1.38 7.89
C ARG A 25 -23.98 -1.06 9.29
N LYS A 26 -23.98 0.21 9.73
CA LYS A 26 -23.51 0.59 11.09
C LYS A 26 -24.28 -0.12 12.22
N ARG A 27 -25.48 -0.58 11.97
CA ARG A 27 -26.32 -1.35 12.93
C ARG A 27 -26.26 -2.85 12.72
N GLY A 28 -25.30 -3.35 11.95
CA GLY A 28 -25.15 -4.79 11.70
C GLY A 28 -26.26 -5.42 10.81
N ARG A 29 -27.12 -4.60 10.21
CA ARG A 29 -28.24 -5.09 9.37
C ARG A 29 -27.76 -5.37 7.95
N VAL A 30 -26.83 -6.35 7.81
CA VAL A 30 -26.15 -6.66 6.54
C VAL A 30 -27.13 -7.04 5.44
N ASP A 31 -28.09 -7.96 5.72
CA ASP A 31 -29.00 -8.46 4.68
C ASP A 31 -29.87 -7.33 4.10
N SER A 32 -30.40 -6.44 4.96
CA SER A 32 -31.16 -5.29 4.49
C SER A 32 -30.31 -4.18 3.83
N SER A 33 -29.00 -4.15 4.10
CA SER A 33 -28.04 -3.33 3.36
C SER A 33 -27.82 -3.86 1.94
N VAL A 34 -27.68 -5.18 1.81
CA VAL A 34 -27.58 -5.87 0.53
C VAL A 34 -28.80 -5.61 -0.35
N GLU A 35 -30.02 -5.65 0.21
CA GLU A 35 -31.24 -5.33 -0.54
C GLU A 35 -31.19 -3.94 -1.22
N ILE A 36 -30.59 -2.94 -0.57
CA ILE A 36 -30.41 -1.62 -1.19
C ILE A 36 -29.45 -1.73 -2.36
N LEU A 37 -28.27 -2.33 -2.17
CA LEU A 37 -27.25 -2.46 -3.21
C LEU A 37 -27.72 -3.26 -4.42
N LEU A 38 -28.63 -4.20 -4.24
CA LEU A 38 -29.21 -4.98 -5.34
C LEU A 38 -30.31 -4.22 -6.11
N LYS A 39 -30.95 -3.23 -5.49
CA LYS A 39 -32.05 -2.47 -6.09
C LYS A 39 -31.62 -1.21 -6.82
N ILE A 40 -30.51 -0.61 -6.43
CA ILE A 40 -30.00 0.63 -7.04
C ILE A 40 -29.39 0.36 -8.41
N LYS A 41 -29.36 1.41 -9.25
CA LYS A 41 -28.62 1.38 -10.51
C LYS A 41 -27.11 1.51 -10.23
N ASN A 42 -26.34 0.56 -10.73
CA ASN A 42 -24.88 0.55 -10.57
C ASN A 42 -24.22 1.26 -11.76
N THR A 43 -24.52 2.55 -11.95
CA THR A 43 -23.94 3.40 -12.99
C THR A 43 -23.29 4.62 -12.33
N LYS A 44 -22.25 5.16 -12.98
CA LYS A 44 -21.55 6.37 -12.50
C LYS A 44 -22.52 7.54 -12.32
N ASP A 45 -23.44 7.72 -13.27
CA ASP A 45 -24.42 8.80 -13.25
C ASP A 45 -25.39 8.71 -12.06
N TYR A 46 -25.83 7.49 -11.70
CA TYR A 46 -26.70 7.32 -10.54
C TYR A 46 -25.93 7.46 -9.22
N LEU A 47 -24.77 6.80 -9.11
CA LEU A 47 -24.01 6.78 -7.87
C LEU A 47 -23.32 8.12 -7.58
N ILE A 48 -23.06 8.97 -8.61
CA ILE A 48 -22.38 10.27 -8.55
C ILE A 48 -20.95 10.15 -8.01
N ARG A 49 -20.78 9.52 -6.86
CA ARG A 49 -19.51 9.25 -6.15
C ARG A 49 -19.37 7.75 -5.88
N PRO A 50 -19.11 6.92 -6.90
CA PRO A 50 -18.99 5.45 -6.73
C PRO A 50 -17.87 5.04 -5.77
N ASP A 51 -16.80 5.86 -5.64
CA ASP A 51 -15.74 5.73 -4.65
C ASP A 51 -16.26 5.72 -3.19
N MET A 52 -17.23 6.58 -2.88
CA MET A 52 -17.86 6.59 -1.56
C MET A 52 -18.69 5.33 -1.30
N TRP A 53 -19.39 4.85 -2.33
CA TRP A 53 -20.17 3.61 -2.25
C TRP A 53 -19.27 2.39 -2.08
N TRP A 54 -18.05 2.43 -2.64
CA TRP A 54 -17.10 1.33 -2.49
C TRP A 54 -16.79 1.02 -1.01
N LYS A 55 -16.62 2.02 -0.18
CA LYS A 55 -16.36 1.84 1.26
C LYS A 55 -17.42 0.98 1.96
N GLU A 56 -18.68 1.18 1.61
CA GLU A 56 -19.79 0.39 2.15
C GLU A 56 -19.85 -1.01 1.51
N ARG A 57 -19.63 -1.11 0.19
CA ARG A 57 -19.58 -2.38 -0.54
C ARG A 57 -18.48 -3.30 -0.02
N GLU A 58 -17.29 -2.76 0.20
CA GLU A 58 -16.14 -3.52 0.71
C GLU A 58 -16.46 -4.18 2.05
N ILE A 59 -16.99 -3.42 3.00
CA ILE A 59 -17.36 -3.92 4.34
C ILE A 59 -18.44 -5.00 4.24
N ILE A 60 -19.46 -4.76 3.41
CA ILE A 60 -20.58 -5.70 3.22
C ILE A 60 -20.10 -6.97 2.54
N SER A 61 -19.24 -6.87 1.49
CA SER A 61 -18.68 -8.05 0.81
C SER A 61 -17.84 -8.91 1.76
N ARG A 62 -16.98 -8.29 2.61
CA ARG A 62 -16.23 -9.03 3.64
C ARG A 62 -17.17 -9.73 4.63
N SER A 63 -18.25 -9.08 5.06
CA SER A 63 -19.26 -9.70 5.92
C SER A 63 -19.97 -10.87 5.25
N LEU A 64 -20.25 -10.76 3.95
CA LEU A 64 -20.86 -11.84 3.17
C LEU A 64 -19.91 -13.03 2.98
N ILE A 65 -18.61 -12.78 2.76
CA ILE A 65 -17.58 -13.83 2.72
C ILE A 65 -17.54 -14.58 4.06
N TYR A 66 -17.51 -13.85 5.17
CA TYR A 66 -17.57 -14.48 6.50
C TYR A 66 -18.81 -15.35 6.70
N LYS A 67 -19.96 -14.92 6.15
CA LYS A 67 -21.22 -15.69 6.13
C LYS A 67 -21.28 -16.77 5.04
N LYS A 68 -20.19 -17.00 4.29
CA LYS A 68 -20.10 -17.96 3.17
C LYS A 68 -21.11 -17.72 2.03
N LYS A 69 -21.56 -16.46 1.85
CA LYS A 69 -22.45 -16.03 0.76
C LYS A 69 -21.61 -15.47 -0.39
N TYR A 70 -20.80 -16.31 -1.03
CA TYR A 70 -19.71 -15.91 -1.94
C TYR A 70 -20.20 -15.25 -3.23
N GLU A 71 -21.22 -15.83 -3.90
CA GLU A 71 -21.80 -15.27 -5.13
C GLU A 71 -22.37 -13.87 -4.86
N LEU A 72 -23.00 -13.70 -3.70
CA LEU A 72 -23.55 -12.41 -3.31
C LEU A 72 -22.44 -11.40 -2.98
N ALA A 73 -21.38 -11.85 -2.30
CA ALA A 73 -20.18 -11.03 -2.03
C ALA A 73 -19.54 -10.54 -3.35
N TYR A 74 -19.39 -11.44 -4.32
CA TYR A 74 -18.90 -11.11 -5.64
C TYR A 74 -19.81 -10.08 -6.34
N LYS A 75 -21.11 -10.34 -6.40
CA LYS A 75 -22.07 -9.42 -7.01
C LYS A 75 -22.05 -8.03 -6.40
N ILE A 76 -21.83 -7.92 -5.08
CA ILE A 76 -21.71 -6.63 -4.40
C ILE A 76 -20.37 -5.95 -4.71
N SER A 77 -19.26 -6.68 -4.74
CA SER A 77 -17.92 -6.08 -5.01
C SER A 77 -17.74 -5.68 -6.46
N SER A 78 -18.17 -6.51 -7.43
CA SER A 78 -17.94 -6.29 -8.86
C SER A 78 -18.80 -5.17 -9.47
N ASN A 79 -19.96 -4.87 -8.88
CA ASN A 79 -20.88 -3.84 -9.38
C ASN A 79 -20.55 -2.44 -8.85
N HIS A 80 -19.28 -1.99 -8.92
CA HIS A 80 -18.80 -0.76 -8.31
C HIS A 80 -18.91 0.49 -9.19
N ALA A 81 -19.06 0.35 -10.50
CA ALA A 81 -19.21 1.43 -11.49
C ALA A 81 -18.03 2.46 -11.52
N MET A 82 -16.85 2.09 -11.03
CA MET A 82 -15.62 2.88 -11.14
C MET A 82 -14.77 2.40 -12.32
N THR A 83 -13.91 3.27 -12.84
CA THR A 83 -13.01 2.98 -13.98
C THR A 83 -11.53 3.22 -13.64
N GLU A 84 -11.25 3.94 -12.55
CA GLU A 84 -9.89 4.34 -12.16
C GLU A 84 -9.83 4.67 -10.66
N GLY A 85 -8.63 4.85 -10.16
CA GLY A 85 -8.37 5.27 -8.79
C GLY A 85 -8.15 4.12 -7.79
N PRO A 86 -7.78 4.44 -6.55
CA PRO A 86 -7.44 3.44 -5.53
C PRO A 86 -8.63 2.56 -5.13
N GLU A 87 -9.84 3.11 -5.11
CA GLU A 87 -11.07 2.38 -4.80
C GLU A 87 -11.45 1.41 -5.93
N PHE A 88 -11.23 1.79 -7.21
CA PHE A 88 -11.35 0.89 -8.35
C PHE A 88 -10.39 -0.29 -8.23
N ALA A 89 -9.11 0.00 -7.99
CA ALA A 89 -8.10 -1.04 -7.80
C ALA A 89 -8.47 -1.99 -6.65
N ALA A 90 -8.96 -1.46 -5.52
CA ALA A 90 -9.41 -2.27 -4.40
C ALA A 90 -10.62 -3.16 -4.76
N ALA A 91 -11.54 -2.64 -5.56
CA ALA A 91 -12.75 -3.34 -6.00
C ALA A 91 -12.41 -4.48 -6.99
N GLU A 92 -11.59 -4.21 -7.99
CA GLU A 92 -11.12 -5.21 -8.94
C GLU A 92 -10.33 -6.32 -8.24
N TRP A 93 -9.39 -5.94 -7.37
CA TRP A 93 -8.65 -6.95 -6.62
C TRP A 93 -9.57 -7.83 -5.75
N MET A 94 -10.52 -7.23 -5.02
CA MET A 94 -11.43 -7.99 -4.16
C MET A 94 -12.33 -8.91 -4.98
N SER A 95 -12.85 -8.46 -6.11
CA SER A 95 -13.71 -9.25 -7.00
C SER A 95 -12.96 -10.42 -7.60
N GLY A 96 -11.73 -10.20 -8.09
CA GLY A 96 -10.85 -11.26 -8.56
C GLY A 96 -10.49 -12.28 -7.47
N TRP A 97 -10.21 -11.79 -6.25
CA TRP A 97 -9.93 -12.67 -5.12
C TRP A 97 -11.14 -13.54 -4.72
N ILE A 98 -12.34 -12.97 -4.73
CA ILE A 98 -13.56 -13.75 -4.46
C ILE A 98 -13.78 -14.78 -5.56
N ALA A 99 -13.65 -14.39 -6.83
CA ALA A 99 -13.83 -15.28 -7.98
C ALA A 99 -12.86 -16.47 -7.92
N LEU A 100 -11.57 -16.23 -7.70
CA LEU A 100 -10.55 -17.27 -7.66
C LEU A 100 -10.66 -18.17 -6.44
N SER A 101 -10.82 -17.56 -5.24
CA SER A 101 -10.63 -18.26 -3.97
C SER A 101 -11.91 -18.92 -3.44
N PHE A 102 -13.08 -18.41 -3.79
CA PHE A 102 -14.34 -18.86 -3.23
C PHE A 102 -15.35 -19.35 -4.27
N LEU A 103 -15.35 -18.79 -5.49
CA LEU A 103 -16.21 -19.26 -6.58
C LEU A 103 -15.52 -20.31 -7.44
N ASN A 104 -14.21 -20.47 -7.31
CA ASN A 104 -13.39 -21.34 -8.14
C ASN A 104 -13.54 -21.05 -9.65
N ASP A 105 -13.69 -19.76 -9.99
CA ASP A 105 -13.81 -19.27 -11.36
C ASP A 105 -12.55 -18.48 -11.75
N PRO A 106 -11.52 -19.16 -12.27
CA PRO A 106 -10.26 -18.51 -12.63
C PRO A 106 -10.35 -17.63 -13.88
N LEU A 107 -11.31 -17.87 -14.80
CA LEU A 107 -11.50 -16.99 -15.95
C LEU A 107 -12.03 -15.64 -15.53
N LEU A 108 -13.05 -15.64 -14.69
CA LEU A 108 -13.60 -14.42 -14.12
C LEU A 108 -12.58 -13.67 -13.26
N ALA A 109 -11.77 -14.40 -12.49
CA ALA A 109 -10.70 -13.81 -11.68
C ALA A 109 -9.61 -13.15 -12.54
N LYS A 110 -9.25 -13.77 -13.68
CA LYS A 110 -8.26 -13.25 -14.63
C LYS A 110 -8.63 -11.83 -15.08
N ASP A 111 -9.87 -11.65 -15.53
CA ASP A 111 -10.33 -10.35 -16.07
C ASP A 111 -10.22 -9.24 -15.00
N HIS A 112 -10.58 -9.53 -13.76
CA HIS A 112 -10.45 -8.60 -12.65
C HIS A 112 -9.00 -8.30 -12.29
N PHE A 113 -8.12 -9.30 -12.26
CA PHE A 113 -6.70 -9.08 -11.94
C PHE A 113 -5.95 -8.39 -13.07
N GLU A 114 -6.33 -8.59 -14.34
CA GLU A 114 -5.81 -7.82 -15.47
C GLU A 114 -6.24 -6.35 -15.38
N ASN A 115 -7.52 -6.09 -15.09
CA ASN A 115 -8.00 -4.73 -14.83
C ASN A 115 -7.26 -4.06 -13.68
N PHE A 116 -7.07 -4.79 -12.57
CA PHE A 116 -6.28 -4.29 -11.44
C PHE A 116 -4.85 -3.94 -11.87
N TYR A 117 -4.12 -4.91 -12.46
CA TYR A 117 -2.71 -4.76 -12.83
C TYR A 117 -2.46 -3.61 -13.79
N ASN A 118 -3.34 -3.45 -14.79
CA ASN A 118 -3.23 -2.40 -15.81
C ASN A 118 -3.50 -1.00 -15.27
N ASN A 119 -4.10 -0.87 -14.08
CA ASN A 119 -4.48 0.42 -13.49
C ASN A 119 -3.68 0.76 -12.21
N VAL A 120 -2.59 0.06 -11.93
CA VAL A 120 -1.73 0.34 -10.78
C VAL A 120 -0.28 0.56 -11.22
N GLY A 121 0.46 1.43 -10.51
CA GLY A 121 1.85 1.75 -10.83
C GLY A 121 2.81 1.55 -9.67
N TYR A 122 2.34 1.57 -8.42
CA TYR A 122 3.22 1.40 -7.26
C TYR A 122 3.71 -0.05 -7.11
N PRO A 123 5.00 -0.25 -6.75
CA PRO A 123 5.62 -1.58 -6.61
C PRO A 123 4.79 -2.59 -5.82
N ILE A 124 4.20 -2.18 -4.69
CA ILE A 124 3.35 -3.04 -3.86
C ILE A 124 2.11 -3.53 -4.63
N SER A 125 1.47 -2.65 -5.39
CA SER A 125 0.27 -2.97 -6.16
C SER A 125 0.59 -3.77 -7.41
N VAL A 126 1.67 -3.42 -8.12
CA VAL A 126 2.14 -4.17 -9.30
C VAL A 126 2.51 -5.60 -8.91
N ALA A 127 3.31 -5.79 -7.86
CA ALA A 127 3.66 -7.11 -7.35
C ALA A 127 2.42 -7.92 -6.95
N ARG A 128 1.44 -7.28 -6.31
CA ARG A 128 0.17 -7.90 -5.92
C ARG A 128 -0.61 -8.39 -7.14
N GLY A 129 -0.79 -7.55 -8.15
CA GLY A 129 -1.52 -7.90 -9.38
C GLY A 129 -0.85 -9.03 -10.13
N ALA A 130 0.47 -8.93 -10.33
CA ALA A 130 1.25 -9.96 -11.00
C ALA A 130 1.23 -11.30 -10.24
N TYR A 131 1.36 -11.30 -8.91
CA TYR A 131 1.24 -12.52 -8.12
C TYR A 131 -0.11 -13.20 -8.28
N TRP A 132 -1.21 -12.44 -8.20
CA TRP A 132 -2.55 -13.01 -8.33
C TRP A 132 -2.85 -13.47 -9.76
N LEU A 133 -2.31 -12.81 -10.80
CA LEU A 133 -2.33 -13.32 -12.18
C LEU A 133 -1.57 -14.63 -12.30
N GLY A 134 -0.36 -14.73 -11.71
CA GLY A 134 0.40 -15.97 -11.66
C GLY A 134 -0.41 -17.12 -11.07
N ARG A 135 -1.06 -16.89 -9.91
CA ARG A 135 -1.94 -17.87 -9.27
C ARG A 135 -3.15 -18.25 -10.13
N THR A 136 -3.72 -17.28 -10.83
CA THR A 136 -4.87 -17.50 -11.71
C THR A 136 -4.49 -18.35 -12.91
N TYR A 137 -3.37 -18.04 -13.58
CA TYR A 137 -2.88 -18.84 -14.70
C TYR A 137 -2.43 -20.24 -14.26
N LYS A 138 -1.88 -20.41 -13.06
CA LYS A 138 -1.61 -21.72 -12.46
C LYS A 138 -2.87 -22.55 -12.29
N LYS A 139 -3.98 -21.92 -11.88
CA LYS A 139 -5.27 -22.58 -11.73
C LYS A 139 -5.94 -22.93 -13.06
N LEU A 140 -5.56 -22.24 -14.14
CA LEU A 140 -5.98 -22.53 -15.52
C LEU A 140 -5.07 -23.54 -16.24
N ASP A 141 -4.05 -24.09 -15.54
CA ASP A 141 -3.02 -24.99 -16.08
C ASP A 141 -2.13 -24.36 -17.17
N TYR A 142 -2.07 -23.04 -17.26
CA TYR A 142 -1.16 -22.28 -18.15
C TYR A 142 0.15 -21.99 -17.43
N ASN A 143 0.98 -23.03 -17.25
CA ASN A 143 2.18 -22.97 -16.41
C ASN A 143 3.21 -21.94 -16.89
N GLU A 144 3.45 -21.80 -18.18
CA GLU A 144 4.40 -20.81 -18.73
C GLU A 144 3.96 -19.37 -18.44
N LEU A 145 2.67 -19.07 -18.56
CA LEU A 145 2.12 -17.76 -18.21
C LEU A 145 2.15 -17.53 -16.70
N SER A 146 1.87 -18.56 -15.92
CA SER A 146 1.99 -18.50 -14.46
C SER A 146 3.40 -18.10 -14.04
N ASP A 147 4.43 -18.79 -14.56
CA ASP A 147 5.83 -18.51 -14.25
C ASP A 147 6.25 -17.12 -14.69
N LYS A 148 5.79 -16.67 -15.87
CA LYS A 148 6.02 -15.29 -16.35
C LYS A 148 5.49 -14.26 -15.36
N TRP A 149 4.27 -14.44 -14.86
CA TRP A 149 3.66 -13.50 -13.93
C TRP A 149 4.29 -13.56 -12.53
N PHE A 150 4.67 -14.75 -12.04
CA PHE A 150 5.43 -14.86 -10.81
C PHE A 150 6.82 -14.21 -10.95
N LYS A 151 7.47 -14.34 -12.11
CA LYS A 151 8.74 -13.66 -12.39
C LYS A 151 8.57 -12.14 -12.37
N GLU A 152 7.49 -11.61 -12.97
CA GLU A 152 7.19 -10.18 -12.92
C GLU A 152 7.01 -9.71 -11.47
N ALA A 153 6.22 -10.41 -10.66
CA ALA A 153 6.03 -10.07 -9.25
C ALA A 153 7.33 -10.13 -8.45
N SER A 154 8.19 -11.13 -8.71
CA SER A 154 9.45 -11.35 -8.00
C SER A 154 10.51 -10.26 -8.23
N ASN A 155 10.33 -9.39 -9.23
CA ASN A 155 11.17 -8.21 -9.40
C ASN A 155 11.03 -7.20 -8.24
N TYR A 156 10.01 -7.38 -7.40
CA TYR A 156 9.70 -6.48 -6.27
C TYR A 156 9.88 -7.18 -4.92
N LEU A 157 11.07 -7.76 -4.67
CA LEU A 157 11.39 -8.54 -3.45
C LEU A 157 11.24 -7.80 -2.13
N THR A 158 11.16 -6.47 -2.15
CA THR A 158 10.86 -5.66 -0.97
C THR A 158 9.36 -5.64 -0.61
N THR A 159 8.52 -6.30 -1.41
CA THR A 159 7.08 -6.41 -1.17
C THR A 159 6.68 -7.84 -0.78
N TYR A 160 5.60 -7.95 -0.01
CA TYR A 160 5.06 -9.25 0.41
C TYR A 160 4.75 -10.18 -0.77
N TYR A 161 4.05 -9.66 -1.80
CA TYR A 161 3.69 -10.47 -2.96
C TYR A 161 4.88 -10.79 -3.87
N GLY A 162 5.89 -9.93 -3.92
CA GLY A 162 7.15 -10.22 -4.61
C GLY A 162 7.88 -11.39 -3.97
N GLN A 163 7.94 -11.43 -2.64
CA GLN A 163 8.54 -12.55 -1.90
C GLN A 163 7.74 -13.85 -2.06
N LEU A 164 6.41 -13.79 -2.02
CA LEU A 164 5.58 -14.97 -2.28
C LEU A 164 5.80 -15.51 -3.70
N ALA A 165 5.84 -14.64 -4.70
CA ALA A 165 6.09 -15.04 -6.10
C ALA A 165 7.49 -15.66 -6.28
N PHE A 166 8.50 -15.08 -5.63
CA PHE A 166 9.83 -15.67 -5.63
C PHE A 166 9.83 -17.09 -5.05
N ARG A 167 9.08 -17.34 -3.98
CA ARG A 167 8.94 -18.66 -3.36
C ARG A 167 8.19 -19.66 -4.24
N GLU A 168 7.23 -19.22 -5.06
CA GLU A 168 6.56 -20.08 -6.04
C GLU A 168 7.56 -20.61 -7.09
N LEU A 169 8.51 -19.76 -7.54
CA LEU A 169 9.55 -20.13 -8.51
C LEU A 169 10.75 -20.83 -7.88
N ASN A 170 11.10 -20.46 -6.65
CA ASN A 170 12.32 -20.91 -5.95
C ASN A 170 11.98 -21.27 -4.49
N PRO A 171 11.34 -22.41 -4.21
CA PRO A 171 10.86 -22.75 -2.87
C PRO A 171 11.95 -22.72 -1.78
N ASN A 172 13.18 -23.11 -2.12
CA ASN A 172 14.33 -23.16 -1.22
C ASN A 172 15.36 -22.04 -1.47
N GLY A 173 15.04 -21.09 -2.37
CA GLY A 173 15.96 -20.01 -2.73
C GLY A 173 16.12 -18.97 -1.61
N ASN A 174 17.28 -18.34 -1.52
CA ASN A 174 17.48 -17.18 -0.67
C ASN A 174 17.10 -15.91 -1.42
N PHE A 175 16.53 -14.94 -0.70
CA PHE A 175 16.25 -13.61 -1.26
C PHE A 175 17.56 -12.82 -1.39
N GLU A 176 17.85 -12.40 -2.62
CA GLU A 176 18.94 -11.47 -2.90
C GLU A 176 18.31 -10.14 -3.37
N LEU A 177 18.39 -9.12 -2.52
CA LEU A 177 17.95 -7.79 -2.91
C LEU A 177 18.93 -7.18 -3.93
N THR A 178 18.38 -6.40 -4.86
CA THR A 178 19.19 -5.63 -5.82
C THR A 178 20.22 -4.79 -5.08
N LYS A 179 21.47 -4.85 -5.50
CA LYS A 179 22.54 -4.01 -4.95
C LYS A 179 22.33 -2.56 -5.38
N ASP A 180 22.58 -1.64 -4.46
CA ASP A 180 22.53 -0.21 -4.77
C ASP A 180 23.55 0.14 -5.85
N MET A 181 23.22 1.13 -6.68
CA MET A 181 24.11 1.67 -7.69
C MET A 181 25.38 2.23 -7.02
N LYS A 182 26.53 1.98 -7.62
CA LYS A 182 27.80 2.57 -7.16
C LYS A 182 27.94 3.98 -7.71
N VAL A 183 28.01 4.96 -6.83
CA VAL A 183 28.26 6.36 -7.20
C VAL A 183 29.76 6.56 -7.46
N LYS A 184 30.12 7.21 -8.56
CA LYS A 184 31.49 7.54 -8.90
C LYS A 184 32.09 8.53 -7.89
N LYS A 185 33.37 8.34 -7.55
CA LYS A 185 34.03 9.17 -6.54
C LYS A 185 34.02 10.66 -6.90
N GLU A 186 34.27 10.98 -8.16
CA GLU A 186 34.33 12.37 -8.65
C GLU A 186 32.98 13.07 -8.46
N TYR A 187 31.88 12.37 -8.75
CA TYR A 187 30.53 12.94 -8.55
C TYR A 187 30.19 13.07 -7.06
N ARG A 188 30.58 12.10 -6.24
CA ARG A 188 30.42 12.18 -4.78
C ARG A 188 31.14 13.40 -4.20
N ASP A 189 32.43 13.59 -4.57
CA ASP A 189 33.22 14.71 -4.10
C ASP A 189 32.63 16.06 -4.55
N TYR A 190 32.11 16.12 -5.77
CA TYR A 190 31.39 17.28 -6.27
C TYR A 190 30.11 17.55 -5.48
N PHE A 191 29.27 16.51 -5.26
CA PHE A 191 28.01 16.62 -4.56
C PHE A 191 28.18 17.19 -3.15
N PHE A 192 29.08 16.63 -2.36
CA PHE A 192 29.31 17.09 -0.97
C PHE A 192 29.98 18.43 -0.84
N LYS A 193 30.54 18.99 -1.92
CA LYS A 193 31.07 20.36 -1.96
C LYS A 193 30.02 21.45 -2.25
N LYS A 194 28.82 21.07 -2.67
CA LYS A 194 27.74 22.02 -2.97
C LYS A 194 27.37 22.85 -1.74
N GLU A 195 27.12 24.15 -1.94
CA GLU A 195 26.70 25.04 -0.84
C GLU A 195 25.38 24.63 -0.20
N ILE A 196 24.47 24.08 -0.99
CA ILE A 196 23.19 23.56 -0.48
C ILE A 196 23.40 22.43 0.53
N VAL A 197 24.46 21.64 0.44
CA VAL A 197 24.79 20.61 1.44
C VAL A 197 25.17 21.28 2.78
N LYS A 198 25.96 22.34 2.74
CA LYS A 198 26.30 23.12 3.96
C LYS A 198 25.05 23.75 4.57
N LEU A 199 24.16 24.27 3.72
CA LEU A 199 22.89 24.84 4.17
C LEU A 199 22.00 23.76 4.85
N ILE A 200 21.98 22.52 4.34
CA ILE A 200 21.23 21.43 4.96
C ILE A 200 21.75 21.14 6.37
N TYR A 201 23.05 21.05 6.59
CA TYR A 201 23.61 20.88 7.93
C TYR A 201 23.20 22.02 8.88
N LEU A 202 23.25 23.27 8.39
CA LEU A 202 22.83 24.42 9.19
C LEU A 202 21.35 24.42 9.53
N LEU A 203 20.50 24.05 8.57
CA LEU A 203 19.05 23.95 8.79
C LEU A 203 18.68 22.83 9.78
N ASP A 204 19.43 21.73 9.75
CA ASP A 204 19.28 20.63 10.69
C ASP A 204 19.66 21.05 12.12
N GLU A 205 20.80 21.77 12.29
CA GLU A 205 21.19 22.34 13.57
C GLU A 205 20.18 23.35 14.14
N LEU A 206 19.36 23.96 13.29
CA LEU A 206 18.30 24.91 13.65
C LEU A 206 16.92 24.27 13.81
N ASP A 207 16.80 22.95 13.72
CA ASP A 207 15.55 22.19 13.74
C ASP A 207 14.53 22.63 12.64
N GLU A 208 15.03 23.13 11.50
CA GLU A 208 14.21 23.60 10.38
C GLU A 208 13.85 22.48 9.40
N ASP A 209 13.19 21.46 9.91
CA ASP A 209 12.82 20.21 9.24
C ASP A 209 12.15 20.38 7.87
N LYS A 210 11.26 21.36 7.78
CA LYS A 210 10.54 21.63 6.53
C LYS A 210 11.48 22.02 5.40
N TYR A 211 12.42 22.92 5.67
CA TYR A 211 13.38 23.38 4.69
C TYR A 211 14.42 22.30 4.38
N THR A 212 14.94 21.63 5.39
CA THR A 212 15.85 20.48 5.27
C THR A 212 15.28 19.43 4.33
N LYS A 213 14.03 19.04 4.51
CA LYS A 213 13.32 18.09 3.66
C LYS A 213 13.20 18.54 2.21
N HIS A 214 12.88 19.81 1.97
CA HIS A 214 12.78 20.36 0.61
C HIS A 214 14.13 20.40 -0.10
N MET A 215 15.20 20.80 0.60
CA MET A 215 16.55 20.85 0.06
C MET A 215 17.08 19.46 -0.28
N LEU A 216 16.85 18.46 0.59
CA LEU A 216 17.22 17.07 0.32
C LEU A 216 16.50 16.52 -0.91
N ARG A 217 15.20 16.79 -1.08
CA ARG A 217 14.45 16.39 -2.27
C ARG A 217 14.96 17.07 -3.55
N HIS A 218 15.32 18.34 -3.46
CA HIS A 218 15.92 19.05 -4.59
C HIS A 218 17.23 18.39 -5.01
N LEU A 219 18.13 18.12 -4.05
CA LEU A 219 19.39 17.43 -4.31
C LEU A 219 19.20 16.02 -4.89
N ALA A 220 18.21 15.28 -4.40
CA ALA A 220 17.93 13.95 -4.89
C ALA A 220 17.56 13.93 -6.39
N ASN A 221 16.85 14.95 -6.85
CA ASN A 221 16.38 15.06 -8.23
C ASN A 221 17.38 15.76 -9.18
N ASP A 222 18.49 16.26 -8.68
CA ASP A 222 19.44 17.07 -9.46
C ASP A 222 20.14 16.29 -10.58
N ASN A 223 20.60 15.08 -10.30
CA ASN A 223 21.28 14.22 -11.28
C ASN A 223 21.14 12.73 -10.93
N VAL A 224 19.96 12.20 -11.20
CA VAL A 224 19.58 10.83 -10.82
C VAL A 224 20.49 9.78 -11.45
N ASP A 225 20.87 9.94 -12.71
CA ASP A 225 21.72 8.99 -13.44
C ASP A 225 23.13 8.86 -12.84
N ASN A 226 23.62 9.88 -12.13
CA ASN A 226 24.89 9.85 -11.42
C ASN A 226 24.75 9.51 -9.92
N GLY A 227 23.51 9.21 -9.44
CA GLY A 227 23.26 8.75 -8.09
C GLY A 227 23.01 9.85 -7.07
N SER A 228 22.45 10.99 -7.48
CA SER A 228 22.07 12.08 -6.56
C SER A 228 21.08 11.63 -5.48
N GLU A 229 20.17 10.71 -5.79
CA GLU A 229 19.23 10.11 -4.82
C GLU A 229 19.97 9.38 -3.70
N ILE A 230 20.99 8.59 -4.05
CA ILE A 230 21.81 7.84 -3.09
C ILE A 230 22.56 8.79 -2.18
N LEU A 231 23.16 9.84 -2.76
CA LEU A 231 23.94 10.82 -1.98
C LEU A 231 23.06 11.70 -1.09
N ALA A 232 21.86 12.06 -1.56
CA ALA A 232 20.90 12.80 -0.74
C ALA A 232 20.34 11.93 0.41
N ALA A 233 20.08 10.64 0.16
CA ALA A 233 19.68 9.71 1.21
C ALA A 233 20.83 9.45 2.22
N GLU A 234 22.08 9.41 1.73
CA GLU A 234 23.26 9.33 2.61
C GLU A 234 23.41 10.59 3.45
N LEU A 235 23.25 11.77 2.86
CA LEU A 235 23.29 13.05 3.59
C LEU A 235 22.20 13.08 4.68
N ALA A 236 20.99 12.68 4.36
CA ALA A 236 19.90 12.54 5.33
C ALA A 236 20.26 11.59 6.48
N THR A 237 20.92 10.45 6.16
CA THR A 237 21.39 9.50 7.17
C THR A 237 22.49 10.10 8.06
N ASN A 238 23.39 10.91 7.49
CA ASN A 238 24.48 11.56 8.22
C ASN A 238 24.00 12.59 9.26
N ILE A 239 22.86 13.22 9.00
CA ILE A 239 22.18 14.11 9.95
C ILE A 239 21.12 13.36 10.79
N GLU A 240 21.19 12.03 10.87
CA GLU A 240 20.29 11.14 11.63
C GLU A 240 18.81 11.21 11.23
N ARG A 241 18.47 11.80 10.08
CA ARG A 241 17.12 11.90 9.53
C ARG A 241 16.81 10.70 8.63
N PHE A 242 16.69 9.53 9.24
CA PHE A 242 16.36 8.29 8.55
C PHE A 242 15.01 8.35 7.83
N ASP A 243 14.05 9.09 8.38
CA ASP A 243 12.75 9.34 7.77
C ASP A 243 12.88 10.03 6.40
N PHE A 244 13.80 11.00 6.25
CA PHE A 244 14.04 11.66 4.96
C PHE A 244 14.76 10.73 3.98
N ALA A 245 15.75 9.95 4.45
CA ALA A 245 16.44 8.96 3.63
C ALA A 245 15.46 7.91 3.08
N ILE A 246 14.54 7.44 3.92
CA ILE A 246 13.47 6.51 3.54
C ILE A 246 12.54 7.14 2.51
N GLN A 247 12.12 8.39 2.69
CA GLN A 247 11.21 9.05 1.75
C GLN A 247 11.83 9.21 0.36
N ILE A 248 13.12 9.60 0.28
CA ILE A 248 13.85 9.68 -1.00
C ILE A 248 13.87 8.30 -1.67
N SER A 249 14.29 7.27 -0.94
CA SER A 249 14.41 5.90 -1.46
C SER A 249 13.07 5.29 -1.84
N LYS A 250 12.01 5.63 -1.12
CA LYS A 250 10.64 5.20 -1.41
C LYS A 250 10.12 5.82 -2.70
N ILE A 251 10.36 7.13 -2.93
CA ILE A 251 9.98 7.80 -4.18
C ILE A 251 10.74 7.20 -5.35
N ALA A 252 12.05 6.98 -5.24
CA ALA A 252 12.86 6.31 -6.25
C ALA A 252 12.33 4.92 -6.61
N SER A 253 11.83 4.17 -5.62
CA SER A 253 11.28 2.84 -5.83
C SER A 253 10.02 2.83 -6.71
N TYR A 254 9.26 3.93 -6.77
CA TYR A 254 8.10 4.06 -7.66
C TYR A 254 8.50 4.06 -9.14
N GLU A 255 9.74 4.47 -9.42
CA GLU A 255 10.35 4.45 -10.74
C GLU A 255 11.32 3.24 -10.92
N LYS A 256 11.14 2.20 -10.10
CA LYS A 256 11.93 0.95 -10.12
C LYS A 256 13.43 1.14 -9.81
N ARG A 257 13.81 2.24 -9.15
CA ARG A 257 15.16 2.43 -8.61
C ARG A 257 15.16 2.08 -7.12
N PHE A 258 15.85 1.01 -6.74
CA PHE A 258 15.79 0.47 -5.39
C PHE A 258 17.08 0.79 -4.62
N HIS A 259 16.98 1.68 -3.63
CA HIS A 259 18.05 2.05 -2.71
C HIS A 259 17.81 1.38 -1.35
N ASN A 260 18.02 0.06 -1.32
CA ASN A 260 17.59 -0.79 -0.19
C ASN A 260 18.28 -0.44 1.12
N LYS A 261 19.56 -0.04 1.10
CA LYS A 261 20.32 0.39 2.28
C LYS A 261 19.64 1.54 3.03
N PHE A 262 19.10 2.50 2.29
CA PHE A 262 18.46 3.70 2.86
C PHE A 262 16.96 3.51 3.10
N ASN A 263 16.31 2.68 2.30
CA ASN A 263 14.90 2.37 2.47
C ASN A 263 14.62 1.46 3.68
N TYR A 264 15.62 0.68 4.10
CA TYR A 264 15.56 -0.25 5.25
C TYR A 264 16.78 -0.06 6.14
N PRO A 265 16.85 1.04 6.93
CA PRO A 265 17.99 1.29 7.80
C PRO A 265 18.10 0.21 8.86
N ILE A 266 19.34 -0.23 9.11
CA ILE A 266 19.66 -1.22 10.15
C ILE A 266 20.26 -0.48 11.32
N MET A 267 19.58 -0.57 12.47
CA MET A 267 20.00 0.04 13.73
C MET A 267 20.18 -1.03 14.80
N SER A 268 21.08 -0.77 15.74
CA SER A 268 21.26 -1.63 16.90
C SER A 268 20.04 -1.53 17.82
N THR A 269 19.51 -2.68 18.23
CA THR A 269 18.48 -2.76 19.27
C THR A 269 19.02 -3.56 20.46
N PRO A 270 18.58 -3.29 21.71
CA PRO A 270 19.00 -4.09 22.84
C PRO A 270 18.51 -5.54 22.66
N LYS A 271 19.25 -6.51 23.22
CA LYS A 271 18.82 -7.93 23.22
C LYS A 271 17.93 -8.27 24.41
N TYR A 272 18.06 -7.52 25.49
CA TYR A 272 17.34 -7.72 26.74
C TYR A 272 16.92 -6.37 27.33
N ILE A 273 15.74 -6.30 27.90
CA ILE A 273 15.25 -5.16 28.71
C ILE A 273 14.76 -5.73 30.05
N ASN A 274 15.27 -5.22 31.15
CA ASN A 274 14.93 -5.68 32.51
C ASN A 274 15.04 -7.22 32.68
N GLY A 275 16.10 -7.83 32.11
CA GLY A 275 16.34 -9.28 32.16
C GLY A 275 15.46 -10.13 31.22
N ARG A 276 14.52 -9.52 30.49
CA ARG A 276 13.65 -10.21 29.52
C ARG A 276 14.20 -10.09 28.10
N LYS A 277 14.26 -11.22 27.38
CA LYS A 277 14.63 -11.26 25.98
C LYS A 277 13.55 -10.51 25.18
N ILE A 278 13.97 -9.57 24.33
CA ILE A 278 13.07 -8.87 23.42
C ILE A 278 13.04 -9.55 22.04
N PRO A 279 12.03 -9.22 21.18
CA PRO A 279 11.98 -9.70 19.81
C PRO A 279 13.27 -9.38 19.01
N GLU A 280 13.48 -10.11 17.93
CA GLU A 280 14.62 -9.86 17.03
C GLU A 280 14.62 -8.46 16.47
N SER A 281 15.81 -7.86 16.28
CA SER A 281 15.99 -6.51 15.75
C SER A 281 15.21 -6.30 14.45
N ALA A 282 15.24 -7.28 13.53
CA ALA A 282 14.51 -7.18 12.25
C ALA A 282 13.00 -7.01 12.45
N PHE A 283 12.41 -7.67 13.43
CA PHE A 283 10.98 -7.52 13.76
C PHE A 283 10.67 -6.12 14.31
N ILE A 284 11.48 -5.64 15.26
CA ILE A 284 11.32 -4.30 15.86
C ILE A 284 11.46 -3.22 14.78
N LEU A 285 12.53 -3.29 13.97
CA LEU A 285 12.79 -2.31 12.90
C LEU A 285 11.71 -2.34 11.81
N SER A 286 11.12 -3.51 11.52
CA SER A 286 10.02 -3.61 10.56
C SER A 286 8.75 -2.89 11.05
N ILE A 287 8.45 -2.96 12.35
CA ILE A 287 7.34 -2.20 12.95
C ILE A 287 7.63 -0.70 12.87
N ILE A 288 8.80 -0.25 13.31
CA ILE A 288 9.21 1.15 13.24
C ILE A 288 9.10 1.67 11.80
N ARG A 289 9.59 0.88 10.84
CA ARG A 289 9.52 1.21 9.40
C ARG A 289 8.07 1.38 8.91
N GLN A 290 7.15 0.55 9.39
CA GLN A 290 5.76 0.58 8.99
C GLN A 290 4.97 1.70 9.69
N GLU A 291 5.24 1.96 10.96
CA GLU A 291 4.46 2.87 11.80
C GLU A 291 4.86 4.34 11.63
N SER A 292 6.15 4.63 11.56
CA SER A 292 6.67 6.02 11.52
C SER A 292 7.66 6.31 10.40
N GLU A 293 8.10 5.32 9.65
CA GLU A 293 9.26 5.49 8.74
C GLU A 293 10.50 6.04 9.45
N PHE A 294 10.71 5.70 10.72
CA PHE A 294 11.78 6.20 11.60
C PHE A 294 11.67 7.69 11.98
N ASP A 295 10.53 8.32 11.81
CA ASP A 295 10.29 9.66 12.32
C ASP A 295 10.10 9.63 13.84
N LEU A 296 11.06 10.21 14.58
CA LEU A 296 11.03 10.32 16.04
C LEU A 296 9.86 11.20 16.54
N SER A 297 9.46 12.18 15.75
CA SER A 297 8.41 13.14 16.05
C SER A 297 7.02 12.69 15.61
N ALA A 298 6.89 11.51 15.02
CA ALA A 298 5.64 11.01 14.45
C ALA A 298 4.49 11.03 15.44
N HIS A 299 3.36 11.61 15.02
CA HIS A 299 2.15 11.77 15.80
C HIS A 299 0.93 11.46 14.95
N SER A 300 0.10 10.51 15.36
CA SER A 300 -1.13 10.18 14.62
C SER A 300 -2.31 11.05 15.08
N HIS A 301 -3.34 11.19 14.24
CA HIS A 301 -4.59 11.84 14.60
C HIS A 301 -5.32 11.19 15.78
N ALA A 302 -5.07 9.90 16.04
CA ALA A 302 -5.63 9.16 17.16
C ALA A 302 -4.80 9.32 18.45
N GLY A 303 -3.65 10.02 18.41
CA GLY A 303 -2.79 10.28 19.56
C GLY A 303 -1.68 9.22 19.77
N ALA A 304 -1.42 8.35 18.83
CA ALA A 304 -0.25 7.47 18.87
C ALA A 304 1.03 8.28 18.64
N LYS A 305 2.16 7.90 19.30
CA LYS A 305 3.40 8.69 19.34
C LYS A 305 4.66 7.88 19.07
N GLY A 306 5.64 8.56 18.46
CA GLY A 306 7.02 8.12 18.31
C GLY A 306 7.20 6.96 17.34
N LEU A 307 8.38 6.37 17.34
CA LEU A 307 8.82 5.38 16.36
C LEU A 307 7.86 4.22 16.14
N MET A 308 7.26 3.67 17.21
CA MET A 308 6.35 2.52 17.14
C MET A 308 4.88 2.90 17.21
N GLN A 309 4.55 4.19 17.15
CA GLN A 309 3.18 4.71 17.20
C GLN A 309 2.34 4.09 18.33
N LEU A 310 2.90 4.08 19.55
CA LEU A 310 2.20 3.53 20.71
C LEU A 310 1.17 4.54 21.25
N MET A 311 -0.01 4.03 21.58
CA MET A 311 -1.00 4.81 22.32
C MET A 311 -0.52 5.02 23.77
N PRO A 312 -0.74 6.20 24.38
CA PRO A 312 -0.25 6.50 25.73
C PRO A 312 -0.70 5.49 26.80
N TYR A 313 -1.87 4.88 26.67
CA TYR A 313 -2.34 3.85 27.60
C TYR A 313 -1.67 2.49 27.40
N THR A 314 -1.14 2.23 26.18
CA THR A 314 -0.40 0.99 25.87
C THR A 314 1.06 1.08 26.33
N ALA A 315 1.60 2.31 26.41
CA ALA A 315 2.98 2.58 26.81
C ALA A 315 3.19 2.56 28.34
N LYS A 316 2.11 2.50 29.13
CA LYS A 316 2.11 2.36 30.60
C LYS A 316 2.26 0.90 31.01
#